data_0b79e6e84b76f7fa549cb550437cd8b4
#
_entry.id   0b79e6e84b76f7fa549cb550437cd8b4
#
_cell.length_a   1.000
_cell.length_b   1.000
_cell.length_c   1.000
_cell.angle_alpha   90.00
_cell.angle_beta   90.00
_cell.angle_gamma   90.00
#
_symmetry.space_group_name_H-M   'P 1'
#
loop_
_entity.id
_entity.type
_entity.pdbx_description
1 polymer ?
#
loop_
_entity_poly.entity_id
_entity_poly.type
_entity_poly.pdbx_seq_one_letter_code
_entity_poly.pdbx_strand_id
1 'polypeptide(L)'
;MSDQLNLEVVTPHRTVLVEDIDSVTLPGIEGELGILPEHIPLLTTLDTGIMSYSSNGKTQAIAVHWGYAQVEGESVRVLAELAETASEINLQRAKEAETKAKEYLV
;
A
#
# COMPACT_ATOMS: atom_id res chain seq x y z
N MET A 1 1.18 -0.10 26.02
CA MET A 1 1.05 0.70 24.80
C MET A 1 1.94 0.14 23.72
N SER A 2 1.41 -0.07 22.56
CA SER A 2 2.21 -0.53 21.43
C SER A 2 2.80 0.68 20.68
N ASP A 3 4.04 0.58 20.28
CA ASP A 3 4.68 1.59 19.44
C ASP A 3 4.51 1.26 17.96
N GLN A 4 3.67 0.28 17.66
CA GLN A 4 3.43 -0.18 16.29
C GLN A 4 1.96 -0.16 15.93
N LEU A 5 1.71 -0.13 14.63
CA LEU A 5 0.39 -0.27 14.02
C LEU A 5 0.30 -1.65 13.41
N ASN A 6 -0.89 -2.24 13.42
CA ASN A 6 -1.16 -3.45 12.65
C ASN A 6 -1.72 -3.00 11.29
N LEU A 7 -0.97 -3.23 10.24
CA LEU A 7 -1.38 -2.89 8.88
C LEU A 7 -1.93 -4.11 8.17
N GLU A 8 -3.13 -3.96 7.62
CA GLU A 8 -3.75 -4.99 6.80
C GLU A 8 -4.12 -4.38 5.45
N VAL A 9 -3.64 -4.98 4.37
CA VAL A 9 -3.96 -4.56 3.00
C VAL A 9 -4.70 -5.69 2.31
N VAL A 10 -5.92 -5.44 1.90
CA VAL A 10 -6.82 -6.45 1.34
C VAL A 10 -7.41 -5.97 0.02
N THR A 11 -7.55 -6.89 -0.92
CA THR A 11 -8.30 -6.67 -2.16
C THR A 11 -9.45 -7.68 -2.21
N PRO A 12 -10.40 -7.56 -3.15
CA PRO A 12 -11.45 -8.55 -3.31
C PRO A 12 -10.93 -9.96 -3.61
N HIS A 13 -9.70 -10.07 -4.07
CA HIS A 13 -9.13 -11.35 -4.49
C HIS A 13 -8.21 -12.00 -3.47
N ARG A 14 -7.59 -11.20 -2.60
CA ARG A 14 -6.62 -11.75 -1.65
C ARG A 14 -6.26 -10.77 -0.55
N THR A 15 -5.70 -11.31 0.51
CA THR A 15 -5.00 -10.52 1.53
C THR A 15 -3.58 -10.30 1.02
N VAL A 16 -3.21 -9.06 0.79
CA VAL A 16 -1.89 -8.71 0.24
C VAL A 16 -0.84 -8.68 1.33
N LEU A 17 -1.19 -8.13 2.50
CA LEU A 17 -0.25 -7.94 3.58
C LEU A 17 -0.96 -7.88 4.93
N VAL A 18 -0.37 -8.49 5.93
CA VAL A 18 -0.72 -8.28 7.34
C VAL A 18 0.60 -8.19 8.08
N GLU A 19 0.91 -7.04 8.65
CA GLU A 19 2.20 -6.82 9.29
C GLU A 19 2.12 -5.75 10.37
N ASP A 20 2.92 -5.91 11.42
CA ASP A 20 3.10 -4.85 12.42
C ASP A 20 4.14 -3.89 11.88
N ILE A 21 3.79 -2.60 11.85
CA ILE A 21 4.61 -1.57 11.24
C ILE A 21 4.80 -0.39 12.19
N ASP A 22 5.78 0.47 11.86
CA ASP A 22 6.06 1.65 12.67
C ASP A 22 5.27 2.87 12.18
N SER A 23 5.07 2.97 10.87
CA SER A 23 4.34 4.08 10.26
C SER A 23 3.90 3.71 8.84
N VAL A 24 2.92 4.42 8.34
CA VAL A 24 2.45 4.24 6.96
C VAL A 24 2.06 5.60 6.38
N THR A 25 2.35 5.79 5.08
CA THR A 25 1.92 6.93 4.31
C THR A 25 0.96 6.44 3.23
N LEU A 26 -0.21 7.05 3.17
CA LEU A 26 -1.29 6.62 2.29
C LEU A 26 -1.57 7.69 1.21
N PRO A 27 -1.88 7.28 -0.03
CA PRO A 27 -2.27 8.23 -1.09
C PRO A 27 -3.75 8.60 -0.96
N GLY A 28 -4.06 9.49 -0.01
CA GLY A 28 -5.42 9.99 0.17
C GLY A 28 -5.87 10.81 -1.02
N ILE A 29 -7.17 10.87 -1.26
CA ILE A 29 -7.73 11.60 -2.40
C ILE A 29 -7.46 13.11 -2.32
N GLU A 30 -7.24 13.62 -1.11
CA GLU A 30 -6.92 15.03 -0.88
C GLU A 30 -5.43 15.26 -0.62
N GLY A 31 -4.59 14.25 -0.80
CA GLY A 31 -3.16 14.31 -0.58
C GLY A 31 -2.65 13.18 0.29
N GLU A 32 -1.36 13.12 0.45
CA GLU A 32 -0.74 12.09 1.27
C GLU A 32 -1.11 12.22 2.75
N LEU A 33 -1.34 11.08 3.38
CA LEU A 33 -1.65 10.99 4.80
C LEU A 33 -0.61 10.14 5.51
N GLY A 34 0.07 10.72 6.49
CA GLY A 34 1.00 9.98 7.34
C GLY A 34 0.29 9.48 8.59
N ILE A 35 0.38 8.18 8.85
CA ILE A 35 -0.25 7.56 10.01
C ILE A 35 0.83 7.01 10.93
N LEU A 36 0.83 7.48 12.16
CA LEU A 36 1.72 7.02 13.22
C LEU A 36 0.90 6.31 14.30
N PRO A 37 1.53 5.51 15.17
CA PRO A 37 0.81 4.94 16.30
C PRO A 37 0.08 6.02 17.09
N GLU A 38 -1.06 5.68 17.64
CA GLU A 38 -1.93 6.60 18.39
C GLU A 38 -2.59 7.69 17.53
N HIS A 39 -2.64 7.49 16.22
CA HIS A 39 -3.37 8.39 15.34
C HIS A 39 -4.86 8.37 15.67
N ILE A 40 -5.53 9.52 15.53
CA ILE A 40 -6.98 9.59 15.73
C ILE A 40 -7.70 8.72 14.71
N PRO A 41 -8.87 8.18 15.06
CA PRO A 41 -9.64 7.38 14.10
C PRO A 41 -9.94 8.15 12.82
N LEU A 42 -9.86 7.47 11.70
CA LEU A 42 -10.00 8.08 10.39
C LEU A 42 -10.57 7.06 9.40
N LEU A 43 -11.44 7.54 8.52
CA LEU A 43 -11.86 6.78 7.35
C LEU A 43 -11.69 7.70 6.16
N THR A 44 -10.89 7.30 5.20
CA THR A 44 -10.58 8.13 4.04
C THR A 44 -10.59 7.32 2.75
N THR A 45 -10.95 7.99 1.67
CA THR A 45 -10.87 7.42 0.34
C THR A 45 -9.44 7.53 -0.16
N LEU A 46 -8.97 6.48 -0.83
CA LEU A 46 -7.64 6.45 -1.42
C LEU A 46 -7.72 6.64 -2.93
N ASP A 47 -6.78 7.40 -3.45
CA ASP A 47 -6.58 7.55 -4.88
C ASP A 47 -5.64 6.45 -5.36
N THR A 48 -5.50 6.30 -6.67
CA THR A 48 -4.48 5.45 -7.25
C THR A 48 -3.11 6.07 -6.96
N GLY A 49 -2.23 5.30 -6.37
CA GLY A 49 -0.91 5.81 -6.01
C GLY A 49 -0.09 4.79 -5.24
N ILE A 50 0.96 5.28 -4.62
CA ILE A 50 1.87 4.44 -3.85
C ILE A 50 1.65 4.70 -2.37
N MET A 51 1.38 3.63 -1.62
CA MET A 51 1.48 3.69 -0.16
C MET A 51 2.85 3.15 0.25
N SER A 52 3.42 3.70 1.30
CA SER A 52 4.68 3.21 1.83
C SER A 52 4.55 3.01 3.33
N TYR A 53 5.23 2.01 3.84
CA TYR A 53 5.23 1.73 5.27
C TYR A 53 6.64 1.39 5.74
N SER A 54 6.91 1.68 6.99
CA SER A 54 8.19 1.43 7.62
C SER A 54 8.04 0.36 8.70
N SER A 55 8.90 -0.63 8.67
CA SER A 55 8.90 -1.71 9.64
C SER A 55 10.34 -2.14 9.89
N ASN A 56 10.75 -2.11 11.16
CA ASN A 56 12.11 -2.52 11.56
C ASN A 56 13.21 -1.81 10.80
N GLY A 57 13.04 -0.51 10.57
CA GLY A 57 14.04 0.31 9.87
C GLY A 57 14.04 0.17 8.36
N LYS A 58 13.12 -0.61 7.79
CA LYS A 58 13.00 -0.78 6.34
C LYS A 58 11.72 -0.14 5.85
N THR A 59 11.82 0.54 4.72
CA THR A 59 10.67 1.12 4.04
C THR A 59 10.28 0.26 2.86
N GLN A 60 8.99 -0.09 2.79
CA GLN A 60 8.42 -0.88 1.72
C GLN A 60 7.31 -0.07 1.04
N ALA A 61 7.02 -0.40 -0.20
CA ALA A 61 6.00 0.29 -0.98
C ALA A 61 5.02 -0.69 -1.60
N ILE A 62 3.76 -0.27 -1.69
CA ILE A 62 2.69 -1.03 -2.34
C ILE A 62 1.95 -0.05 -3.25
N ALA A 63 1.77 -0.42 -4.52
CA ALA A 63 0.92 0.34 -5.42
C ALA A 63 -0.52 -0.06 -5.18
N VAL A 64 -1.39 0.92 -4.98
CA VAL A 64 -2.82 0.68 -4.75
C VAL A 64 -3.66 1.44 -5.77
N HIS A 65 -4.80 0.87 -6.12
CA HIS A 65 -5.76 1.47 -7.02
C HIS A 65 -7.11 1.54 -6.32
N TRP A 66 -7.60 2.75 -6.15
CA TRP A 66 -8.96 3.01 -5.63
C TRP A 66 -9.32 2.18 -4.41
N GLY A 67 -9.73 2.83 -3.40
CA GLY A 67 -10.19 2.14 -2.22
C GLY A 67 -10.37 3.10 -1.07
N TYR A 68 -10.25 2.56 0.12
CA TYR A 68 -10.29 3.38 1.31
C TYR A 68 -9.46 2.75 2.42
N ALA A 69 -9.11 3.60 3.36
CA ALA A 69 -8.35 3.20 4.53
C ALA A 69 -9.12 3.57 5.79
N GLN A 70 -9.10 2.67 6.75
CA GLN A 70 -9.70 2.88 8.05
C GLN A 70 -8.61 2.78 9.10
N VAL A 71 -8.53 3.81 9.94
CA VAL A 71 -7.60 3.84 11.08
C VAL A 71 -8.44 3.81 12.35
N GLU A 72 -8.21 2.81 13.18
CA GLU A 72 -8.93 2.67 14.43
C GLU A 72 -8.02 2.02 15.45
N GLY A 73 -7.76 2.74 16.57
CA GLY A 73 -6.82 2.27 17.58
C GLY A 73 -5.44 2.07 16.97
N GLU A 74 -4.93 0.85 17.07
CA GLU A 74 -3.62 0.50 16.54
C GLU A 74 -3.72 -0.23 15.20
N SER A 75 -4.92 -0.26 14.60
CA SER A 75 -5.17 -0.94 13.34
C SER A 75 -5.30 0.03 12.18
N VAL A 76 -4.65 -0.29 11.07
CA VAL A 76 -4.81 0.40 9.80
C VAL A 76 -5.25 -0.65 8.79
N ARG A 77 -6.45 -0.53 8.27
CA ARG A 77 -6.98 -1.44 7.27
C ARG A 77 -7.13 -0.72 5.94
N VAL A 78 -6.48 -1.24 4.92
CA VAL A 78 -6.55 -0.71 3.57
C VAL A 78 -7.32 -1.70 2.72
N LEU A 79 -8.41 -1.23 2.12
CA LEU A 79 -9.23 -2.00 1.20
C LEU A 79 -9.09 -1.35 -0.16
N ALA A 80 -8.40 -2.00 -1.07
CA ALA A 80 -8.14 -1.48 -2.41
C ALA A 80 -8.71 -2.44 -3.45
N GLU A 81 -9.11 -1.88 -4.58
CA GLU A 81 -9.58 -2.69 -5.70
C GLU A 81 -8.45 -3.56 -6.24
N LEU A 82 -7.24 -3.01 -6.25
CA LEU A 82 -6.03 -3.70 -6.69
C LEU A 82 -4.86 -3.20 -5.86
N ALA A 83 -3.97 -4.12 -5.47
CA ALA A 83 -2.76 -3.77 -4.75
C ALA A 83 -1.62 -4.70 -5.17
N GLU A 84 -0.44 -4.12 -5.38
CA GLU A 84 0.75 -4.86 -5.82
C GLU A 84 1.95 -4.44 -4.98
N THR A 85 2.69 -5.43 -4.47
CA THR A 85 3.93 -5.17 -3.75
C THR A 85 5.03 -4.74 -4.71
N ALA A 86 6.11 -4.15 -4.17
CA ALA A 86 7.23 -3.69 -4.99
C ALA A 86 7.82 -4.80 -5.85
N SER A 87 7.99 -6.01 -5.31
CA SER A 87 8.53 -7.13 -6.09
C SER A 87 7.59 -7.57 -7.21
N GLU A 88 6.28 -7.55 -6.97
CA GLU A 88 5.31 -7.88 -8.01
C GLU A 88 5.33 -6.84 -9.14
N ILE A 89 5.45 -5.56 -8.79
CA ILE A 89 5.52 -4.47 -9.76
C ILE A 89 6.77 -4.61 -10.62
N ASN A 90 7.91 -4.88 -10.01
CA ASN A 90 9.17 -5.03 -10.74
C ASN A 90 9.11 -6.20 -11.74
N LEU A 91 8.50 -7.30 -11.34
CA LEU A 91 8.31 -8.45 -12.22
C LEU A 91 7.39 -8.09 -13.40
N GLN A 92 6.30 -7.41 -13.11
CA GLN A 92 5.33 -6.99 -14.13
C GLN A 92 5.97 -6.03 -15.14
N ARG A 93 6.73 -5.05 -14.67
CA ARG A 93 7.43 -4.09 -15.54
C ARG A 93 8.47 -4.77 -16.40
N ALA A 94 9.19 -5.74 -15.87
CA ALA A 94 10.17 -6.49 -16.64
C ALA A 94 9.50 -7.24 -17.79
N LYS A 95 8.36 -7.86 -17.54
CA LYS A 95 7.58 -8.57 -18.56
C LYS A 95 7.05 -7.61 -19.62
N GLU A 96 6.53 -6.47 -19.22
CA GLU A 96 6.02 -5.45 -20.13
C GLU A 96 7.14 -4.87 -21.02
N ALA A 97 8.29 -4.58 -20.43
CA ALA A 97 9.44 -4.08 -21.17
C ALA A 97 9.92 -5.10 -22.21
N GLU A 98 9.97 -6.38 -21.85
CA GLU A 98 10.34 -7.46 -22.76
C GLU A 98 9.35 -7.56 -23.92
N THR A 99 8.06 -7.52 -23.64
CA THR A 99 7.01 -7.56 -24.66
C THR A 99 7.12 -6.39 -25.63
N LYS A 100 7.29 -5.18 -25.09
CA LYS A 100 7.45 -3.98 -25.92
C LYS A 100 8.69 -4.03 -26.79
N ALA A 101 9.80 -4.50 -26.25
CA ALA A 101 11.04 -4.66 -27.02
C ALA A 101 10.84 -5.60 -28.21
N LYS A 102 10.13 -6.70 -27.99
CA LYS A 102 9.81 -7.65 -29.06
C LYS A 102 8.92 -7.02 -30.14
N GLU A 103 7.95 -6.20 -29.73
CA GLU A 103 7.07 -5.52 -30.68
C GLU A 103 7.82 -4.50 -31.55
N TYR A 104 8.78 -3.80 -30.99
CA TYR A 104 9.55 -2.80 -31.72
C TYR A 104 10.66 -3.40 -32.61
N LEU A 105 11.03 -4.63 -32.35
CA LEU A 105 12.10 -5.29 -33.12
C LEU A 105 11.60 -6.11 -34.31
N VAL A 106 10.32 -6.16 -34.50
CA VAL A 106 9.71 -6.92 -35.62
C VAL A 106 9.60 -6.08 -36.86
#